data_5555e73d751ab08d6dbc9b510e4e4627
#
_entry.id   5555e73d751ab08d6dbc9b510e4e4627
#
_cell.length_a   1.000
_cell.length_b   1.000
_cell.length_c   1.000
_cell.angle_alpha   90.00
_cell.angle_beta   90.00
_cell.angle_gamma   90.00
#
_symmetry.space_group_name_H-M   'P 1'
#
loop_
_entity.id
_entity.type
_entity.pdbx_description
1 polymer ?
#
loop_
_entity_poly.entity_id
_entity_poly.type
_entity_poly.pdbx_seq_one_letter_code
_entity_poly.pdbx_strand_id
1 'polypeptide(L)'
;IKRKKINNFLNKSKLIIKCKGKLRRSVNVMDFMEIRKLYHIDGDIGYSKGVIAKAVKKFGQLPTVLVEYYRQLGKHSGLNQANYCLCSPGKLDFLIYGDYLCFYKSMNEPLYWYIDMEKMESDNPPVYRRYLDGASVCDVLDSETLEEFLYVMAYWQALFGLPYKSKGSFMCTFKQIEKIERKFALKRYNLAKWPTFYGNSSDEVISVHREKTSAQVLYACTSEEQLKEIRSIIF
;
A
#
# COMPACT_ATOMS: atom_id res chain seq x y z
N ILE A 1 -32.88 7.11 -24.74
CA ILE A 1 -32.80 5.78 -24.06
C ILE A 1 -31.90 5.84 -22.81
N LYS A 2 -30.96 6.82 -22.66
CA LYS A 2 -30.08 6.93 -21.51
C LYS A 2 -30.67 7.55 -20.23
N ARG A 3 -31.79 8.20 -20.26
CA ARG A 3 -32.40 8.86 -19.06
C ARG A 3 -33.28 7.95 -18.18
N LYS A 4 -33.66 6.75 -18.62
CA LYS A 4 -34.49 5.82 -17.82
C LYS A 4 -33.69 4.94 -16.83
N LYS A 5 -32.38 4.80 -16.97
CA LYS A 5 -31.57 3.98 -16.03
C LYS A 5 -31.21 4.70 -14.72
N ILE A 6 -31.18 6.05 -14.71
CA ILE A 6 -30.79 6.81 -13.50
C ILE A 6 -31.93 6.84 -12.45
N ASN A 7 -33.18 6.82 -12.88
CA ASN A 7 -34.32 6.87 -11.94
C ASN A 7 -34.63 5.56 -11.22
N ASN A 8 -34.09 4.42 -11.67
CA ASN A 8 -34.27 3.14 -10.98
C ASN A 8 -33.28 2.94 -9.80
N PHE A 9 -32.23 3.71 -9.75
CA PHE A 9 -31.25 3.62 -8.64
C PHE A 9 -31.75 4.34 -7.37
N LEU A 10 -32.51 5.42 -7.55
CA LEU A 10 -33.01 6.22 -6.42
C LEU A 10 -34.24 5.61 -5.69
N ASN A 11 -34.95 4.65 -6.31
CA ASN A 11 -36.09 4.01 -5.69
C ASN A 11 -35.83 2.70 -4.95
N LYS A 12 -34.61 2.13 -5.04
CA LYS A 12 -34.21 0.94 -4.24
C LYS A 12 -33.70 1.26 -2.83
N SER A 13 -33.46 2.52 -2.53
CA SER A 13 -32.88 2.94 -1.24
C SER A 13 -33.91 3.12 -0.11
N LYS A 14 -35.21 2.83 -0.32
CA LYS A 14 -36.24 3.05 0.69
C LYS A 14 -36.80 1.81 1.38
N LEU A 15 -36.24 0.62 1.17
CA LEU A 15 -36.84 -0.60 1.71
C LEU A 15 -35.94 -1.53 2.51
N ILE A 16 -34.89 -1.04 3.15
CA ILE A 16 -34.12 -1.86 4.13
C ILE A 16 -33.88 -1.06 5.39
N ILE A 17 -34.89 -0.83 6.18
CA ILE A 17 -34.77 -0.53 7.61
C ILE A 17 -35.74 -1.43 8.34
N LYS A 18 -35.27 -2.65 8.69
CA LYS A 18 -35.70 -3.43 9.86
C LYS A 18 -35.06 -4.81 9.85
N CYS A 19 -33.85 -4.90 10.34
CA CYS A 19 -33.38 -6.12 11.03
C CYS A 19 -32.46 -5.70 12.18
N LYS A 20 -33.06 -5.61 13.37
CA LYS A 20 -32.31 -5.55 14.63
C LYS A 20 -31.73 -6.93 14.92
N GLY A 21 -30.45 -7.07 14.72
CA GLY A 21 -29.69 -8.23 15.17
C GLY A 21 -28.24 -7.79 15.35
N LYS A 22 -27.90 -7.26 16.54
CA LYS A 22 -26.52 -6.94 16.90
C LYS A 22 -25.70 -8.22 17.06
N LEU A 23 -25.14 -8.77 16.00
CA LEU A 23 -23.89 -9.50 16.12
C LEU A 23 -22.78 -8.45 16.22
N ARG A 24 -22.31 -8.17 17.44
CA ARG A 24 -21.01 -7.54 17.64
C ARG A 24 -19.96 -8.54 17.16
N ARG A 25 -19.59 -8.51 15.87
CA ARG A 25 -18.30 -9.04 15.45
C ARG A 25 -17.26 -8.28 16.26
N SER A 26 -16.44 -9.00 17.01
CA SER A 26 -15.21 -8.45 17.56
C SER A 26 -14.43 -7.91 16.35
N VAL A 27 -14.43 -6.61 16.17
CA VAL A 27 -13.57 -5.96 15.18
C VAL A 27 -12.17 -6.20 15.74
N ASN A 28 -11.44 -7.15 15.17
CA ASN A 28 -10.00 -7.22 15.37
C ASN A 28 -9.49 -5.87 14.89
N VAL A 29 -9.11 -5.01 15.84
CA VAL A 29 -8.50 -3.72 15.52
C VAL A 29 -7.22 -4.05 14.79
N MET A 30 -7.18 -3.79 13.49
CA MET A 30 -5.99 -3.97 12.68
C MET A 30 -4.93 -3.01 13.20
N ASP A 31 -3.81 -3.56 13.62
CA ASP A 31 -2.83 -2.76 14.35
C ASP A 31 -1.55 -2.69 13.52
N PHE A 32 -1.34 -2.36 12.46
CA PHE A 32 -0.16 -2.20 11.60
C PHE A 32 1.22 -2.21 12.33
N MET A 33 1.38 -3.07 13.35
CA MET A 33 2.54 -3.11 14.25
C MET A 33 3.87 -3.32 13.52
N GLU A 34 3.88 -4.13 12.47
CA GLU A 34 5.07 -4.35 11.65
C GLU A 34 5.52 -3.05 10.96
N ILE A 35 4.57 -2.29 10.40
CA ILE A 35 4.84 -0.98 9.78
C ILE A 35 5.30 0.02 10.85
N ARG A 36 4.65 0.03 12.02
CA ARG A 36 5.05 0.92 13.12
C ARG A 36 6.48 0.67 13.56
N LYS A 37 6.87 -0.60 13.73
CA LYS A 37 8.24 -0.98 14.08
C LYS A 37 9.24 -0.57 13.00
N LEU A 38 8.91 -0.76 11.71
CA LEU A 38 9.77 -0.39 10.59
C LEU A 38 10.09 1.11 10.56
N TYR A 39 9.15 1.95 10.97
CA TYR A 39 9.28 3.41 10.92
C TYR A 39 9.45 4.07 12.29
N HIS A 40 9.60 3.31 13.38
CA HIS A 40 9.67 3.79 14.76
C HIS A 40 8.49 4.72 15.11
N ILE A 41 7.26 4.31 14.77
CA ILE A 41 6.05 5.10 14.99
C ILE A 41 5.42 4.70 16.32
N ASP A 42 5.51 5.58 17.29
CA ASP A 42 4.82 5.48 18.59
C ASP A 42 3.48 6.24 18.51
N GLY A 43 2.37 5.54 18.69
CA GLY A 43 1.04 6.14 18.66
C GLY A 43 0.46 6.38 17.25
N ASP A 44 -0.68 7.06 17.18
CA ASP A 44 -1.40 7.31 15.94
C ASP A 44 -0.96 8.62 15.30
N ILE A 45 -0.50 8.56 14.04
CA ILE A 45 -0.11 9.69 13.20
C ILE A 45 -1.05 9.73 11.98
N GLY A 46 -2.33 9.88 12.24
CA GLY A 46 -3.33 9.78 11.18
C GLY A 46 -4.25 10.99 11.06
N TYR A 47 -5.26 10.82 10.23
CA TYR A 47 -6.31 11.81 10.03
C TYR A 47 -7.36 11.70 11.12
N SER A 48 -7.96 12.84 11.49
CA SER A 48 -9.07 12.86 12.46
C SER A 48 -10.31 12.14 11.91
N LYS A 49 -11.14 11.61 12.83
CA LYS A 49 -12.41 10.96 12.49
C LYS A 49 -13.28 11.82 11.58
N GLY A 50 -13.33 13.16 11.80
CA GLY A 50 -14.12 14.07 10.99
C GLY A 50 -13.66 14.19 9.53
N VAL A 51 -12.33 14.15 9.29
CA VAL A 51 -11.77 14.18 7.93
C VAL A 51 -12.10 12.87 7.19
N ILE A 52 -11.94 11.73 7.85
CA ILE A 52 -12.25 10.42 7.29
C ILE A 52 -13.75 10.29 7.02
N ALA A 53 -14.61 10.72 7.96
CA ALA A 53 -16.07 10.66 7.81
C ALA A 53 -16.57 11.48 6.59
N LYS A 54 -15.91 12.59 6.24
CA LYS A 54 -16.23 13.36 5.02
C LYS A 54 -15.95 12.53 3.75
N ALA A 55 -14.86 11.80 3.71
CA ALA A 55 -14.54 10.91 2.58
C ALA A 55 -15.54 9.74 2.52
N VAL A 56 -15.83 9.09 3.64
CA VAL A 56 -16.86 8.04 3.70
C VAL A 56 -18.21 8.58 3.19
N LYS A 57 -18.62 9.79 3.58
CA LYS A 57 -19.84 10.41 3.08
C LYS A 57 -19.82 10.67 1.56
N LYS A 58 -18.65 11.08 1.01
CA LYS A 58 -18.48 11.36 -0.43
C LYS A 58 -18.63 10.08 -1.27
N PHE A 59 -18.05 8.97 -0.81
CA PHE A 59 -17.99 7.71 -1.55
C PHE A 59 -19.02 6.68 -1.12
N GLY A 60 -19.86 6.99 -0.12
CA GLY A 60 -20.85 6.09 0.48
C GLY A 60 -20.26 5.12 1.48
N GLN A 61 -19.08 4.59 1.20
CA GLN A 61 -18.33 3.65 2.03
C GLN A 61 -16.84 3.71 1.69
N LEU A 62 -15.97 3.33 2.62
CA LEU A 62 -14.56 3.03 2.38
C LEU A 62 -14.23 1.71 3.07
N PRO A 63 -13.31 0.88 2.53
CA PRO A 63 -12.85 -0.34 3.18
C PRO A 63 -12.35 -0.08 4.60
N THR A 64 -12.69 -0.94 5.54
CA THR A 64 -12.31 -0.79 6.96
C THR A 64 -10.79 -0.70 7.11
N VAL A 65 -10.03 -1.50 6.35
CA VAL A 65 -8.56 -1.46 6.33
C VAL A 65 -8.05 -0.08 5.95
N LEU A 66 -8.62 0.58 4.93
CA LEU A 66 -8.19 1.91 4.50
C LEU A 66 -8.51 2.98 5.56
N VAL A 67 -9.70 2.89 6.17
CA VAL A 67 -10.13 3.78 7.25
C VAL A 67 -9.18 3.69 8.44
N GLU A 68 -8.85 2.47 8.86
CA GLU A 68 -7.93 2.24 9.99
C GLU A 68 -6.51 2.68 9.67
N TYR A 69 -6.03 2.44 8.45
CA TYR A 69 -4.72 2.93 8.00
C TYR A 69 -4.65 4.46 8.01
N TYR A 70 -5.68 5.13 7.48
CA TYR A 70 -5.76 6.60 7.54
C TYR A 70 -5.77 7.13 8.97
N ARG A 71 -6.48 6.47 9.87
CA ARG A 71 -6.57 6.86 11.27
C ARG A 71 -5.24 6.72 12.00
N GLN A 72 -4.52 5.63 11.73
CA GLN A 72 -3.33 5.28 12.49
C GLN A 72 -2.04 5.85 11.87
N LEU A 73 -1.89 5.84 10.55
CA LEU A 73 -0.63 6.05 9.85
C LEU A 73 -0.70 7.06 8.70
N GLY A 74 -1.91 7.53 8.33
CA GLY A 74 -2.16 8.24 7.08
C GLY A 74 -1.36 9.54 6.86
N LYS A 75 -0.84 10.18 7.92
CA LYS A 75 -0.07 11.43 7.81
C LYS A 75 1.45 11.26 7.87
N HIS A 76 1.96 10.06 8.09
CA HIS A 76 3.40 9.85 8.15
C HIS A 76 4.04 10.01 6.76
N SER A 77 4.81 11.08 6.55
CA SER A 77 5.35 11.44 5.23
C SER A 77 6.34 10.41 4.67
N GLY A 78 7.29 9.93 5.48
CA GLY A 78 8.27 8.92 5.06
C GLY A 78 7.62 7.58 4.67
N LEU A 79 6.45 7.27 5.23
CA LEU A 79 5.68 6.06 4.91
C LEU A 79 4.77 6.24 3.68
N ASN A 80 4.23 7.44 3.48
CA ASN A 80 3.15 7.66 2.54
C ASN A 80 3.48 8.58 1.36
N GLN A 81 4.71 9.14 1.29
CA GLN A 81 5.09 10.14 0.29
C GLN A 81 6.58 10.07 -0.10
N ALA A 82 7.32 9.03 0.26
CA ALA A 82 8.76 8.96 0.01
C ALA A 82 9.10 8.69 -1.47
N ASN A 83 8.32 7.86 -2.14
CA ASN A 83 8.46 7.52 -3.56
C ASN A 83 7.10 7.62 -4.27
N TYR A 84 6.08 6.97 -3.74
CA TYR A 84 4.71 7.05 -4.20
C TYR A 84 3.86 7.79 -3.15
N CYS A 85 2.66 8.23 -3.53
CA CYS A 85 1.82 9.08 -2.69
C CYS A 85 0.49 8.41 -2.35
N LEU A 86 0.24 8.20 -1.04
CA LEU A 86 -1.09 7.91 -0.53
C LEU A 86 -1.98 9.15 -0.71
N CYS A 87 -3.08 9.03 -1.40
CA CYS A 87 -4.06 10.10 -1.50
C CYS A 87 -4.69 10.36 -0.12
N SER A 88 -4.63 11.60 0.36
CA SER A 88 -5.33 11.95 1.61
C SER A 88 -6.84 11.74 1.47
N PRO A 89 -7.60 11.53 2.56
CA PRO A 89 -9.04 11.31 2.47
C PRO A 89 -9.80 12.39 1.70
N GLY A 90 -9.36 13.64 1.78
CA GLY A 90 -9.96 14.76 1.03
C GLY A 90 -9.56 14.83 -0.45
N LYS A 91 -8.53 14.08 -0.85
CA LYS A 91 -8.00 14.02 -2.23
C LYS A 91 -8.27 12.68 -2.91
N LEU A 92 -9.02 11.80 -2.27
CA LEU A 92 -9.54 10.60 -2.92
C LEU A 92 -10.42 11.02 -4.10
N ASP A 93 -10.25 10.33 -5.22
CA ASP A 93 -11.00 10.62 -6.43
C ASP A 93 -11.30 9.35 -7.21
N PHE A 94 -12.26 9.44 -8.14
CA PHE A 94 -12.57 8.37 -9.06
C PHE A 94 -11.58 8.39 -10.22
N LEU A 95 -11.06 7.23 -10.59
CA LEU A 95 -10.42 7.02 -11.88
C LEU A 95 -11.49 6.71 -12.91
N ILE A 96 -11.39 7.34 -14.07
CA ILE A 96 -12.13 7.07 -15.30
C ILE A 96 -13.57 6.55 -15.08
N TYR A 97 -14.55 7.37 -15.40
CA TYR A 97 -15.99 7.03 -15.43
C TYR A 97 -16.64 6.62 -14.10
N GLY A 98 -15.94 6.78 -12.94
CA GLY A 98 -16.56 6.58 -11.64
C GLY A 98 -16.54 5.16 -11.09
N ASP A 99 -15.93 4.20 -11.78
CA ASP A 99 -15.98 2.78 -11.39
C ASP A 99 -14.81 2.36 -10.46
N TYR A 100 -13.81 3.23 -10.27
CA TYR A 100 -12.59 2.90 -9.52
C TYR A 100 -12.21 4.01 -8.54
N LEU A 101 -11.95 3.65 -7.28
CA LEU A 101 -11.44 4.57 -6.26
C LEU A 101 -9.91 4.60 -6.28
N CYS A 102 -9.31 5.68 -6.79
CA CYS A 102 -7.88 5.90 -6.69
C CYS A 102 -7.50 6.35 -5.27
N PHE A 103 -6.64 5.57 -4.61
CA PHE A 103 -6.17 5.88 -3.25
C PHE A 103 -4.64 6.01 -3.13
N TYR A 104 -3.89 5.56 -4.16
CA TYR A 104 -2.44 5.64 -4.20
C TYR A 104 -1.97 5.96 -5.62
N LYS A 105 -0.87 6.72 -5.77
CA LYS A 105 -0.36 7.11 -7.09
C LYS A 105 1.12 7.45 -7.09
N SER A 106 1.75 7.36 -8.27
CA SER A 106 3.04 7.99 -8.54
C SER A 106 2.89 9.51 -8.65
N MET A 107 3.95 10.25 -8.32
CA MET A 107 4.02 11.69 -8.53
C MET A 107 4.65 12.07 -9.87
N ASN A 108 5.41 11.16 -10.48
CA ASN A 108 6.26 11.43 -11.63
C ASN A 108 5.79 10.74 -12.93
N GLU A 109 4.88 9.78 -12.83
CA GLU A 109 4.42 8.98 -13.97
C GLU A 109 2.92 8.64 -13.83
N PRO A 110 2.22 8.30 -14.92
CA PRO A 110 0.81 7.92 -14.88
C PRO A 110 0.64 6.48 -14.34
N LEU A 111 0.92 6.30 -13.06
CA LEU A 111 0.83 5.06 -12.33
C LEU A 111 -0.07 5.25 -11.12
N TYR A 112 -1.14 4.45 -11.04
CA TYR A 112 -2.20 4.57 -10.06
C TYR A 112 -2.53 3.22 -9.46
N TRP A 113 -2.88 3.21 -8.14
CA TRP A 113 -3.47 2.05 -7.49
C TRP A 113 -4.89 2.39 -7.06
N TYR A 114 -5.79 1.46 -7.30
CA TYR A 114 -7.21 1.69 -7.12
C TYR A 114 -7.93 0.44 -6.60
N ILE A 115 -9.11 0.68 -6.08
CA ILE A 115 -10.07 -0.33 -5.64
C ILE A 115 -11.29 -0.22 -6.56
N ASP A 116 -11.79 -1.36 -7.04
CA ASP A 116 -13.03 -1.45 -7.77
C ASP A 116 -14.21 -1.07 -6.86
N MET A 117 -15.07 -0.16 -7.31
CA MET A 117 -16.20 0.32 -6.53
C MET A 117 -17.21 -0.81 -6.20
N GLU A 118 -17.31 -1.84 -7.03
CA GLU A 118 -18.11 -3.02 -6.73
C GLU A 118 -17.57 -3.83 -5.54
N LYS A 119 -16.31 -3.67 -5.19
CA LYS A 119 -15.65 -4.34 -4.07
C LYS A 119 -15.53 -3.49 -2.80
N MET A 120 -16.06 -2.26 -2.82
CA MET A 120 -15.98 -1.32 -1.70
C MET A 120 -16.71 -1.78 -0.43
N GLU A 121 -17.66 -2.72 -0.55
CA GLU A 121 -18.35 -3.32 0.61
C GLU A 121 -17.46 -4.32 1.39
N SER A 122 -16.36 -4.78 0.77
CA SER A 122 -15.37 -5.61 1.45
C SER A 122 -14.54 -4.78 2.43
N ASP A 123 -14.30 -5.31 3.62
CA ASP A 123 -13.40 -4.70 4.60
C ASP A 123 -11.95 -4.63 4.10
N ASN A 124 -11.56 -5.59 3.25
CA ASN A 124 -10.19 -5.79 2.76
C ASN A 124 -10.19 -6.23 1.28
N PRO A 125 -10.58 -5.33 0.34
CA PRO A 125 -10.72 -5.66 -1.08
C PRO A 125 -9.36 -5.85 -1.78
N PRO A 126 -9.34 -6.48 -2.97
CA PRO A 126 -8.17 -6.52 -3.84
C PRO A 126 -7.79 -5.12 -4.33
N VAL A 127 -6.51 -4.94 -4.63
CA VAL A 127 -5.93 -3.72 -5.19
C VAL A 127 -5.45 -3.97 -6.59
N TYR A 128 -5.77 -3.07 -7.49
CA TYR A 128 -5.35 -3.08 -8.88
C TYR A 128 -4.39 -1.93 -9.15
N ARG A 129 -3.51 -2.14 -10.13
CA ARG A 129 -2.56 -1.13 -10.59
C ARG A 129 -2.82 -0.81 -12.05
N ARG A 130 -2.91 0.50 -12.35
CA ARG A 130 -3.02 1.04 -13.70
C ARG A 130 -1.76 1.77 -14.10
N TYR A 131 -1.22 1.46 -15.27
CA TYR A 131 -0.05 2.13 -15.85
C TYR A 131 -0.19 2.20 -17.37
N LEU A 132 0.66 3.03 -18.00
CA LEU A 132 0.78 3.09 -19.45
C LEU A 132 1.91 2.17 -19.92
N ASP A 133 1.63 1.39 -20.95
CA ASP A 133 2.62 0.64 -21.72
C ASP A 133 2.56 1.13 -23.18
N GLY A 134 3.47 2.03 -23.52
CA GLY A 134 3.37 2.81 -24.76
C GLY A 134 2.08 3.64 -24.82
N ALA A 135 1.23 3.40 -25.80
CA ALA A 135 -0.07 4.05 -25.95
C ALA A 135 -1.22 3.28 -25.27
N SER A 136 -0.94 2.11 -24.67
CA SER A 136 -1.94 1.23 -24.08
C SER A 136 -2.08 1.47 -22.58
N VAL A 137 -3.32 1.44 -22.09
CA VAL A 137 -3.61 1.42 -20.64
C VAL A 137 -3.64 -0.03 -20.18
N CYS A 138 -2.84 -0.36 -19.19
CA CYS A 138 -2.78 -1.70 -18.61
C CYS A 138 -3.31 -1.67 -17.18
N ASP A 139 -4.25 -2.58 -16.88
CA ASP A 139 -4.77 -2.83 -15.55
C ASP A 139 -4.36 -4.24 -15.10
N VAL A 140 -3.73 -4.34 -13.94
CA VAL A 140 -3.28 -5.62 -13.40
C VAL A 140 -3.67 -5.73 -11.92
N LEU A 141 -3.98 -6.94 -11.47
CA LEU A 141 -4.09 -7.22 -10.04
C LEU A 141 -2.71 -7.01 -9.40
N ASP A 142 -2.65 -6.12 -8.42
CA ASP A 142 -1.42 -5.81 -7.67
C ASP A 142 -1.34 -6.67 -6.40
N SER A 143 -2.40 -6.69 -5.61
CA SER A 143 -2.47 -7.46 -4.36
C SER A 143 -3.87 -8.02 -4.16
N GLU A 144 -3.97 -9.24 -3.64
CA GLU A 144 -5.23 -9.93 -3.35
C GLU A 144 -6.04 -9.21 -2.25
N THR A 145 -5.35 -8.46 -1.38
CA THR A 145 -5.96 -7.68 -0.32
C THR A 145 -5.32 -6.31 -0.19
N LEU A 146 -6.10 -5.33 0.25
CA LEU A 146 -5.63 -3.99 0.55
C LEU A 146 -4.60 -3.98 1.69
N GLU A 147 -4.77 -4.84 2.67
CA GLU A 147 -3.82 -4.99 3.78
C GLU A 147 -2.43 -5.41 3.26
N GLU A 148 -2.37 -6.46 2.45
CA GLU A 148 -1.12 -6.93 1.83
C GLU A 148 -0.47 -5.80 1.02
N PHE A 149 -1.25 -5.10 0.21
CA PHE A 149 -0.76 -3.94 -0.55
C PHE A 149 -0.11 -2.88 0.36
N LEU A 150 -0.77 -2.52 1.46
CA LEU A 150 -0.25 -1.50 2.37
C LEU A 150 1.06 -1.93 3.05
N TYR A 151 1.21 -3.21 3.39
CA TYR A 151 2.47 -3.75 3.92
C TYR A 151 3.57 -3.74 2.86
N VAL A 152 3.32 -4.23 1.65
CA VAL A 152 4.29 -4.22 0.55
C VAL A 152 4.71 -2.79 0.23
N MET A 153 3.75 -1.87 0.15
CA MET A 153 4.01 -0.46 -0.09
C MET A 153 4.82 0.18 1.04
N ALA A 154 4.57 -0.17 2.30
CA ALA A 154 5.37 0.31 3.43
C ALA A 154 6.84 -0.10 3.30
N TYR A 155 7.13 -1.34 2.94
CA TYR A 155 8.51 -1.79 2.69
C TYR A 155 9.14 -1.09 1.49
N TRP A 156 8.38 -0.89 0.41
CA TRP A 156 8.87 -0.14 -0.75
C TRP A 156 9.19 1.32 -0.39
N GLN A 157 8.30 2.00 0.30
CA GLN A 157 8.50 3.40 0.74
C GLN A 157 9.68 3.53 1.71
N ALA A 158 9.95 2.52 2.55
CA ALA A 158 11.06 2.51 3.49
C ALA A 158 12.43 2.65 2.80
N LEU A 159 12.59 2.05 1.61
CA LEU A 159 13.81 2.17 0.81
C LEU A 159 14.17 3.62 0.44
N PHE A 160 13.18 4.52 0.45
CA PHE A 160 13.33 5.93 0.12
C PHE A 160 13.13 6.86 1.33
N GLY A 161 12.36 6.42 2.32
CA GLY A 161 11.93 7.22 3.47
C GLY A 161 12.75 7.04 4.74
N LEU A 162 13.45 5.92 4.92
CA LEU A 162 14.32 5.71 6.09
C LEU A 162 15.59 6.54 6.00
N PRO A 163 16.19 6.90 7.17
CA PRO A 163 17.32 7.84 7.22
C PRO A 163 18.61 7.30 6.59
N TYR A 164 18.89 6.01 6.77
CA TYR A 164 20.11 5.36 6.27
C TYR A 164 19.73 4.42 5.13
N LYS A 165 20.24 4.70 3.91
CA LYS A 165 19.85 3.95 2.71
C LYS A 165 20.94 3.91 1.66
N SER A 166 20.78 3.04 0.68
CA SER A 166 21.60 3.02 -0.54
C SER A 166 21.42 4.33 -1.32
N LYS A 167 22.49 4.82 -1.94
CA LYS A 167 22.45 6.04 -2.78
C LYS A 167 21.62 5.87 -4.08
N GLY A 168 21.27 4.65 -4.39
CA GLY A 168 20.51 4.24 -5.57
C GLY A 168 20.44 2.72 -5.65
N SER A 169 19.79 2.19 -6.67
CA SER A 169 19.82 0.76 -6.96
C SER A 169 21.20 0.37 -7.51
N PHE A 170 21.65 -0.83 -7.21
CA PHE A 170 22.85 -1.40 -7.78
C PHE A 170 22.61 -2.84 -8.22
N MET A 171 23.36 -3.26 -9.24
CA MET A 171 23.23 -4.58 -9.81
C MET A 171 24.03 -5.58 -8.97
N CYS A 172 23.39 -6.66 -8.53
CA CYS A 172 23.98 -7.78 -7.84
C CYS A 172 24.09 -9.01 -8.72
N THR A 173 25.21 -9.72 -8.58
CA THR A 173 25.37 -11.07 -9.14
C THR A 173 24.52 -12.09 -8.36
N PHE A 174 24.22 -13.24 -8.96
CA PHE A 174 23.51 -14.32 -8.26
C PHE A 174 24.22 -14.76 -6.96
N LYS A 175 25.57 -14.77 -6.92
CA LYS A 175 26.34 -15.10 -5.72
C LYS A 175 26.10 -14.12 -4.58
N GLN A 176 25.94 -12.83 -4.88
CA GLN A 176 25.61 -11.80 -3.88
C GLN A 176 24.16 -11.94 -3.41
N ILE A 177 23.24 -12.28 -4.32
CA ILE A 177 21.84 -12.53 -3.96
C ILE A 177 21.72 -13.73 -3.02
N GLU A 178 22.41 -14.83 -3.32
CA GLU A 178 22.47 -15.99 -2.43
C GLU A 178 23.04 -15.68 -1.03
N LYS A 179 23.98 -14.72 -0.95
CA LYS A 179 24.44 -14.23 0.36
C LYS A 179 23.32 -13.49 1.11
N ILE A 180 22.57 -12.61 0.41
CA ILE A 180 21.43 -11.89 1.00
C ILE A 180 20.42 -12.91 1.52
N GLU A 181 20.00 -13.86 0.70
CA GLU A 181 18.97 -14.86 1.03
C GLU A 181 19.38 -15.80 2.18
N ARG A 182 20.67 -16.07 2.33
CA ARG A 182 21.19 -16.87 3.45
C ARG A 182 21.36 -16.09 4.75
N LYS A 183 21.62 -14.79 4.66
CA LYS A 183 21.97 -13.95 5.81
C LYS A 183 20.81 -13.14 6.36
N PHE A 184 19.82 -12.84 5.52
CA PHE A 184 18.66 -12.05 5.90
C PHE A 184 17.37 -12.88 5.80
N ALA A 185 16.52 -12.73 6.79
CA ALA A 185 15.21 -13.38 6.81
C ALA A 185 14.30 -12.77 5.73
N LEU A 186 13.50 -13.62 5.10
CA LEU A 186 12.44 -13.18 4.19
C LEU A 186 11.38 -12.42 4.99
N LYS A 187 11.08 -11.17 4.58
CA LYS A 187 10.03 -10.35 5.18
C LYS A 187 8.73 -10.40 4.40
N ARG A 188 8.81 -10.09 3.11
CA ARG A 188 7.65 -10.08 2.22
C ARG A 188 8.01 -10.59 0.84
N TYR A 189 7.08 -11.36 0.30
CA TYR A 189 7.07 -11.78 -1.09
C TYR A 189 5.71 -11.44 -1.67
N ASN A 190 5.68 -10.80 -2.85
CA ASN A 190 4.43 -10.51 -3.56
C ASN A 190 4.51 -11.04 -4.99
N LEU A 191 3.41 -11.61 -5.48
CA LEU A 191 3.31 -12.20 -6.82
C LEU A 191 3.28 -11.14 -7.94
N ALA A 192 2.95 -9.90 -7.64
CA ALA A 192 2.69 -8.83 -8.62
C ALA A 192 3.92 -8.07 -9.11
N LYS A 193 5.06 -8.74 -9.34
CA LYS A 193 6.31 -8.14 -9.83
C LYS A 193 6.95 -7.08 -8.91
N TRP A 194 6.56 -7.05 -7.65
CA TRP A 194 7.30 -6.30 -6.63
C TRP A 194 8.61 -7.02 -6.30
N PRO A 195 9.64 -6.31 -5.84
CA PRO A 195 10.82 -6.95 -5.30
C PRO A 195 10.48 -7.82 -4.10
N THR A 196 11.30 -8.84 -3.85
CA THR A 196 11.28 -9.59 -2.60
C THR A 196 11.99 -8.77 -1.52
N PHE A 197 11.42 -8.71 -0.32
CA PHE A 197 11.97 -7.94 0.80
C PHE A 197 12.56 -8.85 1.87
N TYR A 198 13.75 -8.50 2.34
CA TYR A 198 14.53 -9.20 3.35
C TYR A 198 14.94 -8.25 4.49
N GLY A 199 15.33 -8.81 5.63
CA GLY A 199 15.88 -8.09 6.78
C GLY A 199 15.85 -8.95 8.05
N ASN A 200 16.76 -8.73 8.99
CA ASN A 200 16.85 -9.46 10.25
C ASN A 200 16.17 -8.69 11.40
N SER A 201 16.30 -7.37 11.40
CA SER A 201 15.62 -6.50 12.38
C SER A 201 14.30 -5.96 11.86
N SER A 202 13.46 -5.45 12.76
CA SER A 202 12.15 -4.89 12.39
C SER A 202 12.24 -3.59 11.58
N ASP A 203 13.36 -2.89 11.65
CA ASP A 203 13.61 -1.53 11.19
C ASP A 203 14.67 -1.43 10.09
N GLU A 204 14.87 -2.53 9.37
CA GLU A 204 15.68 -2.60 8.15
C GLU A 204 14.92 -3.27 7.01
N VAL A 205 15.27 -2.92 5.79
CA VAL A 205 14.72 -3.50 4.57
C VAL A 205 15.76 -3.60 3.48
N ILE A 206 15.82 -4.74 2.82
CA ILE A 206 16.61 -5.00 1.61
C ILE A 206 15.64 -5.49 0.56
N SER A 207 15.57 -4.82 -0.58
CA SER A 207 14.77 -5.25 -1.73
C SER A 207 15.64 -5.93 -2.76
N VAL A 208 15.18 -7.04 -3.30
CA VAL A 208 15.81 -7.79 -4.39
C VAL A 208 14.83 -7.90 -5.53
N HIS A 209 15.03 -7.13 -6.58
CA HIS A 209 14.25 -7.24 -7.82
C HIS A 209 15.04 -8.08 -8.84
N ARG A 210 14.62 -9.33 -9.03
CA ARG A 210 15.29 -10.28 -9.92
C ARG A 210 15.00 -9.97 -11.38
N GLU A 211 16.04 -9.97 -12.17
CA GLU A 211 16.02 -9.95 -13.63
C GLU A 211 16.51 -11.31 -14.19
N LYS A 212 16.60 -11.44 -15.50
CA LYS A 212 17.01 -12.73 -16.12
C LYS A 212 18.42 -13.18 -15.72
N THR A 213 19.37 -12.24 -15.59
CA THR A 213 20.81 -12.55 -15.39
C THR A 213 21.40 -11.89 -14.15
N SER A 214 20.64 -11.06 -13.46
CA SER A 214 21.09 -10.24 -12.33
C SER A 214 19.92 -9.90 -11.41
N ALA A 215 20.17 -9.07 -10.40
CA ALA A 215 19.10 -8.43 -9.66
C ALA A 215 19.47 -7.01 -9.29
N GLN A 216 18.48 -6.14 -9.28
CA GLN A 216 18.60 -4.82 -8.69
C GLN A 216 18.33 -4.90 -7.19
N VAL A 217 19.20 -4.29 -6.41
CA VAL A 217 19.13 -4.27 -4.95
C VAL A 217 19.07 -2.83 -4.45
N LEU A 218 18.17 -2.59 -3.52
CA LEU A 218 18.09 -1.38 -2.70
C LEU A 218 18.06 -1.80 -1.24
N TYR A 219 18.53 -0.97 -0.33
CA TYR A 219 18.41 -1.22 1.11
C TYR A 219 18.26 0.07 1.89
N ALA A 220 17.60 -0.03 3.04
CA ALA A 220 17.47 1.05 4.00
C ALA A 220 17.28 0.51 5.42
N CYS A 221 17.65 1.32 6.41
CA CYS A 221 17.56 1.00 7.83
C CYS A 221 17.49 2.28 8.68
N THR A 222 17.37 2.12 9.99
CA THR A 222 17.21 3.25 10.92
C THR A 222 18.52 3.67 11.61
N SER A 223 19.60 2.87 11.51
CA SER A 223 20.90 3.22 12.10
C SER A 223 22.09 3.07 11.13
N GLU A 224 23.17 3.78 11.42
CA GLU A 224 24.40 3.70 10.64
C GLU A 224 25.12 2.35 10.82
N GLU A 225 25.01 1.76 11.98
CA GLU A 225 25.55 0.45 12.31
C GLU A 225 24.92 -0.63 11.43
N GLN A 226 23.59 -0.65 11.36
CA GLN A 226 22.85 -1.55 10.45
C GLN A 226 23.26 -1.33 8.99
N LEU A 227 23.41 -0.08 8.57
CA LEU A 227 23.85 0.23 7.20
C LEU A 227 25.24 -0.37 6.90
N LYS A 228 26.19 -0.26 7.84
CA LYS A 228 27.53 -0.85 7.70
C LYS A 228 27.46 -2.38 7.64
N GLU A 229 26.66 -3.00 8.49
CA GLU A 229 26.44 -4.45 8.50
C GLU A 229 25.85 -4.94 7.17
N ILE A 230 24.76 -4.36 6.71
CA ILE A 230 24.14 -4.69 5.42
C ILE A 230 25.16 -4.61 4.29
N ARG A 231 25.93 -3.53 4.22
CA ARG A 231 26.94 -3.34 3.18
C ARG A 231 28.06 -4.38 3.25
N SER A 232 28.55 -4.74 4.43
CA SER A 232 29.59 -5.74 4.60
C SER A 232 29.19 -7.16 4.15
N ILE A 233 27.87 -7.45 4.20
CA ILE A 233 27.31 -8.72 3.73
C ILE A 233 27.14 -8.72 2.21
N ILE A 234 26.69 -7.62 1.64
CA ILE A 234 26.38 -7.53 0.21
C ILE A 234 27.66 -7.38 -0.62
N PHE A 235 28.63 -6.57 -0.15
CA PHE A 235 29.88 -6.26 -0.85
C PHE A 235 31.07 -6.96 -0.23
#